data_2b96e7b761fa8d012078b68e849926a6
#
_entry.id   2b96e7b761fa8d012078b68e849926a6
#
_cell.length_a   1.000
_cell.length_b   1.000
_cell.length_c   1.000
_cell.angle_alpha   90.00
_cell.angle_beta   90.00
_cell.angle_gamma   90.00
#
_symmetry.space_group_name_H-M   'P 1'
#
loop_
_entity.id
_entity.type
_entity.pdbx_description
1 polymer ?
#
loop_
_entity_poly.entity_id
_entity_poly.type
_entity_poly.pdbx_seq_one_letter_code
_entity_poly.pdbx_strand_id
1 'polypeptide(L)'
;MNNKLKELKEAIEKIPTYDCIDLTIDNDKLIVKQIVAVDTITFEITIKDDCYIVIERLYSELTGMTIEGNSKFNSLEDVLDFIY
;
A
#
# COMPACT_ATOMS: atom_id res chain seq x y z
N MET A 1 3.05 12.01 -14.87
CA MET A 1 3.45 11.00 -13.87
C MET A 1 3.52 11.65 -12.50
N ASN A 2 2.99 11.01 -11.48
CA ASN A 2 2.94 11.58 -10.14
C ASN A 2 4.20 11.24 -9.35
N ASN A 3 5.01 12.26 -9.05
CA ASN A 3 6.26 12.06 -8.32
C ASN A 3 6.06 11.59 -6.89
N LYS A 4 4.90 11.89 -6.30
CA LYS A 4 4.60 11.45 -4.92
C LYS A 4 4.53 9.93 -4.81
N LEU A 5 3.95 9.26 -5.81
CA LEU A 5 3.89 7.80 -5.81
C LEU A 5 5.28 7.19 -5.97
N LYS A 6 6.11 7.80 -6.82
CA LYS A 6 7.49 7.35 -7.00
C LYS A 6 8.31 7.52 -5.73
N GLU A 7 8.16 8.64 -5.05
CA GLU A 7 8.83 8.89 -3.77
C GLU A 7 8.40 7.87 -2.71
N LEU A 8 7.10 7.57 -2.65
CA LEU A 8 6.57 6.59 -1.71
C LEU A 8 7.12 5.20 -2.02
N LYS A 9 7.14 4.81 -3.29
CA LYS A 9 7.70 3.53 -3.70
C LYS A 9 9.15 3.40 -3.27
N GLU A 10 9.96 4.42 -3.53
CA GLU A 10 11.37 4.43 -3.15
C GLU A 10 11.55 4.36 -1.63
N ALA A 11 10.68 5.04 -0.88
CA ALA A 11 10.73 5.02 0.58
C ALA A 11 10.43 3.61 1.11
N ILE A 12 9.45 2.92 0.54
CA ILE A 12 9.11 1.54 0.93
C ILE A 12 10.27 0.60 0.62
N GLU A 13 10.90 0.76 -0.54
CA GLU A 13 12.04 -0.07 -0.94
C GLU A 13 13.23 0.05 0.02
N LYS A 14 13.35 1.19 0.69
CA LYS A 14 14.44 1.43 1.65
C LYS A 14 14.19 0.84 3.03
N ILE A 15 13.00 0.36 3.32
CA ILE A 15 12.69 -0.25 4.61
C ILE A 15 13.21 -1.69 4.62
N PRO A 16 14.30 -1.99 5.38
CA PRO A 16 14.96 -3.30 5.26
C PRO A 16 14.17 -4.46 5.86
N THR A 17 13.20 -4.17 6.73
CA THR A 17 12.42 -5.20 7.40
C THR A 17 11.03 -5.39 6.81
N TYR A 18 10.70 -4.64 5.77
CA TYR A 18 9.37 -4.73 5.14
C TYR A 18 9.36 -5.83 4.08
N ASP A 19 8.60 -6.89 4.34
CA ASP A 19 8.44 -8.00 3.41
C ASP A 19 7.33 -7.70 2.42
N CYS A 20 7.72 -7.22 1.25
CA CYS A 20 6.79 -6.90 0.19
C CYS A 20 7.03 -7.86 -0.98
N ILE A 21 5.98 -8.56 -1.44
CA ILE A 21 6.10 -9.49 -2.55
C ILE A 21 5.85 -8.83 -3.90
N ASP A 22 5.22 -7.66 -3.91
CA ASP A 22 4.99 -6.91 -5.13
C ASP A 22 4.89 -5.43 -4.81
N LEU A 23 5.61 -4.63 -5.58
CA LEU A 23 5.64 -3.18 -5.41
C LEU A 23 5.73 -2.55 -6.78
N THR A 24 4.58 -2.20 -7.36
CA THR A 24 4.50 -1.70 -8.72
C THR A 24 3.68 -0.43 -8.82
N ILE A 25 3.98 0.39 -9.83
CA ILE A 25 3.15 1.55 -10.17
C ILE A 25 2.44 1.23 -11.48
N ASP A 26 1.13 1.30 -11.48
CA ASP A 26 0.30 1.01 -12.64
C ASP A 26 -0.85 2.02 -12.70
N ASN A 27 -0.96 2.75 -13.82
CA ASN A 27 -2.02 3.74 -14.07
C ASN A 27 -2.22 4.71 -12.90
N ASP A 28 -1.13 5.34 -12.44
CA ASP A 28 -1.13 6.30 -11.33
C ASP A 28 -1.59 5.70 -10.00
N LYS A 29 -1.44 4.40 -9.84
CA LYS A 29 -1.65 3.69 -8.58
C LYS A 29 -0.37 2.99 -8.17
N LEU A 30 -0.03 3.08 -6.90
CA LEU A 30 1.03 2.28 -6.31
C LEU A 30 0.37 1.07 -5.68
N ILE A 31 0.79 -0.12 -6.09
CA ILE A 31 0.25 -1.37 -5.56
C ILE A 31 1.32 -2.03 -4.71
N VAL A 32 1.02 -2.25 -3.44
CA VAL A 32 1.89 -2.92 -2.48
C VAL A 32 1.19 -4.19 -2.04
N LYS A 33 1.83 -5.32 -2.28
CA LYS A 33 1.26 -6.62 -1.95
C LYS A 33 2.18 -7.34 -0.97
N GLN A 34 1.59 -7.85 0.10
CA GLN A 34 2.32 -8.47 1.19
C GLN A 34 1.60 -9.75 1.62
N ILE A 35 2.37 -10.79 1.93
CA ILE A 35 1.83 -12.02 2.51
C ILE A 35 2.27 -12.09 3.95
N VAL A 36 1.29 -12.25 4.86
CA VAL A 36 1.54 -12.42 6.28
C VAL A 36 0.86 -13.73 6.69
N ALA A 37 1.66 -14.74 6.97
CA ALA A 37 1.18 -16.10 7.22
C ALA A 37 0.35 -16.61 6.05
N VAL A 38 -0.96 -16.85 6.23
CA VAL A 38 -1.86 -17.32 5.16
C VAL A 38 -2.70 -16.18 4.57
N ASP A 39 -2.48 -14.96 5.03
CA ASP A 39 -3.26 -13.80 4.60
C ASP A 39 -2.50 -12.99 3.56
N THR A 40 -3.23 -12.45 2.59
CA THR A 40 -2.67 -11.54 1.59
C THR A 40 -3.22 -10.14 1.84
N ILE A 41 -2.33 -9.19 2.02
CA ILE A 41 -2.70 -7.78 2.21
C ILE A 41 -2.28 -7.01 0.97
N THR A 42 -3.21 -6.28 0.36
CA THR A 42 -2.93 -5.44 -0.79
C THR A 42 -3.31 -4.01 -0.47
N PHE A 43 -2.38 -3.09 -0.70
CA PHE A 43 -2.63 -1.65 -0.58
C PHE A 43 -2.61 -1.06 -1.98
N GLU A 44 -3.66 -0.33 -2.34
CA GLU A 44 -3.69 0.48 -3.55
C GLU A 44 -3.64 1.93 -3.12
N ILE A 45 -2.62 2.65 -3.56
CA ILE A 45 -2.38 4.02 -3.14
C ILE A 45 -2.47 4.94 -4.35
N THR A 46 -3.36 5.93 -4.27
CA THR A 46 -3.51 6.95 -5.30
C THR A 46 -3.33 8.33 -4.68
N ILE A 47 -3.06 9.31 -5.53
CA ILE A 47 -2.95 10.71 -5.09
C ILE A 47 -4.18 11.45 -5.59
N LYS A 48 -4.85 12.14 -4.67
CA LYS A 48 -6.00 12.99 -4.99
C LYS A 48 -5.95 14.22 -4.09
N ASP A 49 -6.02 15.41 -4.70
CA ASP A 49 -5.98 16.69 -3.96
C ASP A 49 -4.77 16.77 -3.02
N ASP A 50 -3.59 16.36 -3.53
CA ASP A 50 -2.33 16.30 -2.77
C ASP A 50 -2.34 15.38 -1.56
N CYS A 51 -3.33 14.51 -1.47
CA CYS A 51 -3.42 13.53 -0.38
C CYS A 51 -3.23 12.12 -0.91
N TYR A 52 -2.77 11.23 -0.04
CA TYR A 52 -2.64 9.81 -0.33
C TYR A 52 -3.93 9.12 0.04
N ILE A 53 -4.56 8.48 -0.94
CA ILE A 53 -5.77 7.66 -0.71
C ILE A 53 -5.32 6.20 -0.74
N VAL A 54 -5.51 5.51 0.38
CA VAL A 54 -5.06 4.13 0.54
C VAL A 54 -6.29 3.23 0.65
N ILE A 55 -6.38 2.26 -0.24
CA ILE A 55 -7.38 1.21 -0.16
C ILE A 55 -6.67 -0.05 0.27
N GLU A 56 -7.06 -0.58 1.42
CA GLU A 56 -6.49 -1.81 1.98
C GLU A 56 -7.46 -2.96 1.72
N ARG A 57 -6.92 -4.08 1.22
CA ARG A 57 -7.69 -5.32 1.07
C ARG A 57 -6.95 -6.43 1.78
N LEU A 58 -7.61 -7.07 2.72
CA LEU A 58 -7.10 -8.22 3.44
C LEU A 58 -7.87 -9.45 2.99
N TYR A 59 -7.18 -10.40 2.40
CA TYR A 59 -7.76 -11.68 2.02
C TYR A 59 -7.25 -12.77 2.94
N SER A 60 -8.14 -13.49 3.58
CA SER A 60 -7.79 -14.63 4.45
C SER A 60 -8.10 -15.93 3.74
N GLU A 61 -7.07 -16.76 3.55
CA GLU A 61 -7.26 -18.10 2.95
C GLU A 61 -8.05 -19.04 3.84
N LEU A 62 -7.97 -18.84 5.15
CA LEU A 62 -8.66 -19.71 6.10
C LEU A 62 -10.18 -19.55 6.03
N THR A 63 -10.66 -18.35 5.82
CA THR A 63 -12.08 -18.04 5.78
C THR A 63 -12.61 -17.79 4.38
N GLY A 64 -11.72 -17.51 3.42
CA GLY A 64 -12.09 -17.08 2.08
C GLY A 64 -12.73 -15.71 2.03
N MET A 65 -12.64 -14.94 3.12
CA MET A 65 -13.26 -13.62 3.21
C MET A 65 -12.27 -12.52 2.86
N THR A 66 -12.78 -11.45 2.24
CA THR A 66 -12.02 -10.24 1.95
C THR A 66 -12.57 -9.08 2.78
N ILE A 67 -11.69 -8.38 3.47
CA ILE A 67 -12.04 -7.17 4.21
C ILE A 67 -11.39 -6.01 3.49
N GLU A 68 -12.16 -4.94 3.25
CA GLU A 68 -11.67 -3.75 2.56
C GLU A 68 -11.85 -2.51 3.43
N GLY A 69 -10.84 -1.66 3.43
CA GLY A 69 -10.86 -0.40 4.15
C GLY A 69 -10.31 0.73 3.31
N ASN A 70 -10.74 1.95 3.60
CA ASN A 70 -10.27 3.18 2.96
C ASN A 70 -9.66 4.11 3.99
N SER A 71 -8.53 4.74 3.64
CA SER A 71 -7.88 5.71 4.50
C SER A 71 -7.30 6.84 3.66
N LYS A 72 -7.20 8.03 4.26
CA LYS A 72 -6.65 9.21 3.60
C LYS A 72 -5.55 9.78 4.48
N PHE A 73 -4.40 10.06 3.88
CA PHE A 73 -3.23 10.58 4.59
C PHE A 73 -2.70 11.83 3.88
N ASN A 74 -2.19 12.76 4.67
CA ASN A 74 -1.67 14.02 4.15
C ASN A 74 -0.16 14.00 3.91
N SER A 75 0.55 13.01 4.44
CA SER A 75 1.99 12.92 4.30
C SER A 75 2.45 11.51 3.97
N LEU A 76 3.61 11.43 3.34
CA LEU A 76 4.26 10.17 3.03
C LEU A 76 4.56 9.38 4.31
N GLU A 77 4.98 10.05 5.36
CA GLU A 77 5.31 9.42 6.63
C GLU A 77 4.11 8.73 7.26
N ASP A 78 2.95 9.37 7.18
CA ASP A 78 1.71 8.78 7.69
C ASP A 78 1.34 7.51 6.94
N VAL A 79 1.55 7.50 5.62
CA VAL A 79 1.30 6.30 4.81
C VAL A 79 2.25 5.18 5.22
N LEU A 80 3.53 5.49 5.39
CA LEU A 80 4.52 4.51 5.79
C LEU A 80 4.18 3.90 7.16
N ASP A 81 3.76 4.72 8.10
CA ASP A 81 3.34 4.25 9.42
C ASP A 81 2.12 3.34 9.35
N PHE A 82 1.24 3.60 8.40
CA PHE A 82 0.03 2.79 8.23
C PHE A 82 0.32 1.42 7.62
N ILE A 83 1.15 1.38 6.58
CA ILE A 83 1.43 0.12 5.87
C ILE A 83 2.54 -0.70 6.51
N TYR A 84 3.38 -0.07 7.31
CA TYR A 84 4.49 -0.73 7.99
C TYR A 84 4.07 -1.21 9.37
#